data_23ec1dd692807ffb575a9e8afdabfaba
#
_entry.id   23ec1dd692807ffb575a9e8afdabfaba
#
_cell.length_a   1.000
_cell.length_b   1.000
_cell.length_c   1.000
_cell.angle_alpha   90.00
_cell.angle_beta   90.00
_cell.angle_gamma   90.00
#
_symmetry.space_group_name_H-M   'P 1'
#
loop_
_entity.id
_entity.type
_entity.pdbx_description
1 polymer ?
#
loop_
_entity_poly.entity_id
_entity_poly.type
_entity_poly.pdbx_seq_one_letter_code
_entity_poly.pdbx_strand_id
1 'polypeptide(L)'
;NIINTLFKFFGYKATKKSNNLEIKYGLLSTKSFILSPSKVQQYTFSQNWIQKKLDIQNVIINQASSSEIKSFDKRSNINVPGCSQDQANELFEFIYESKNDNEIELKPNIRKPIVNTSVFGFIPVIIFILSNILFDFMNISYMLMSSLFFLLIVLFINWRLFKNNSLYVSKDFIRVKSGIWDIKNK
;
A
#
# COMPACT_ATOMS: atom_id res chain seq x y z
N ASN A 1 -9.42 -13.51 -10.78
CA ASN A 1 -9.12 -14.44 -11.90
C ASN A 1 -7.61 -14.60 -12.07
N ILE A 2 -7.04 -15.63 -11.42
CA ILE A 2 -5.60 -15.94 -11.42
C ILE A 2 -5.09 -16.17 -12.85
N ILE A 3 -5.85 -16.89 -13.67
CA ILE A 3 -5.53 -17.19 -15.08
C ILE A 3 -5.33 -15.90 -15.89
N ASN A 4 -6.22 -14.91 -15.77
CA ASN A 4 -6.06 -13.63 -16.48
C ASN A 4 -4.82 -12.85 -16.02
N THR A 5 -4.45 -12.97 -14.76
CA THR A 5 -3.23 -12.34 -14.23
C THR A 5 -1.98 -13.02 -14.79
N LEU A 6 -1.96 -14.33 -14.89
CA LEU A 6 -0.86 -15.08 -15.49
C LEU A 6 -0.65 -14.71 -16.97
N PHE A 7 -1.74 -14.68 -17.76
CA PHE A 7 -1.65 -14.28 -19.17
C PHE A 7 -1.24 -12.82 -19.35
N LYS A 8 -1.70 -11.93 -18.47
CA LYS A 8 -1.38 -10.51 -18.53
C LYS A 8 0.11 -10.22 -18.28
N PHE A 9 0.73 -10.91 -17.33
CA PHE A 9 2.11 -10.67 -16.93
C PHE A 9 3.11 -11.72 -17.43
N PHE A 10 2.67 -12.59 -18.34
CA PHE A 10 3.53 -13.58 -18.96
C PHE A 10 4.64 -12.92 -19.78
N GLY A 11 5.85 -13.50 -19.74
CA GLY A 11 6.99 -13.00 -20.54
C GLY A 11 7.49 -11.61 -20.11
N TYR A 12 7.34 -11.26 -18.83
CA TYR A 12 7.82 -9.98 -18.30
C TYR A 12 9.33 -9.82 -18.55
N LYS A 13 9.71 -8.77 -19.29
CA LYS A 13 11.09 -8.43 -19.60
C LYS A 13 11.33 -6.94 -19.44
N ALA A 14 12.32 -6.59 -18.62
CA ALA A 14 12.80 -5.23 -18.46
C ALA A 14 14.18 -5.09 -19.13
N THR A 15 14.33 -4.11 -19.99
CA THR A 15 15.59 -3.87 -20.73
C THR A 15 16.00 -2.42 -20.55
N LYS A 16 17.20 -2.19 -20.04
CA LYS A 16 17.79 -0.84 -19.92
C LYS A 16 18.25 -0.36 -21.28
N LYS A 17 17.75 0.81 -21.72
CA LYS A 17 18.17 1.51 -22.94
C LYS A 17 18.59 2.92 -22.59
N SER A 18 19.90 3.17 -22.59
CA SER A 18 20.46 4.46 -22.19
C SER A 18 19.95 4.88 -20.82
N ASN A 19 19.22 5.98 -20.72
CA ASN A 19 18.67 6.53 -19.47
C ASN A 19 17.20 6.11 -19.19
N ASN A 20 16.63 5.19 -20.00
CA ASN A 20 15.27 4.71 -19.89
C ASN A 20 15.23 3.21 -19.67
N LEU A 21 14.14 2.71 -19.06
CA LEU A 21 13.87 1.29 -18.92
C LEU A 21 12.68 0.91 -19.79
N GLU A 22 12.88 0.03 -20.77
CA GLU A 22 11.80 -0.53 -21.57
C GLU A 22 11.25 -1.79 -20.89
N ILE A 23 9.96 -1.78 -20.58
CA ILE A 23 9.27 -2.88 -19.92
C ILE A 23 8.27 -3.47 -20.90
N LYS A 24 8.39 -4.79 -21.18
CA LYS A 24 7.48 -5.54 -22.06
C LYS A 24 6.87 -6.71 -21.30
N TYR A 25 5.58 -6.92 -21.46
CA TYR A 25 4.86 -8.08 -20.93
C TYR A 25 3.57 -8.36 -21.69
N GLY A 26 3.04 -9.59 -21.54
CA GLY A 26 1.77 -10.06 -22.09
C GLY A 26 1.93 -11.18 -23.10
N LEU A 27 1.06 -12.20 -22.98
CA LEU A 27 1.05 -13.36 -23.85
C LEU A 27 0.22 -13.12 -25.11
N LEU A 28 -1.00 -12.61 -24.96
CA LEU A 28 -1.95 -12.41 -26.08
C LEU A 28 -1.81 -11.04 -26.74
N SER A 29 -1.43 -10.03 -25.94
CA SER A 29 -1.11 -8.69 -26.44
C SER A 29 0.11 -8.16 -25.69
N THR A 30 1.20 -7.97 -26.40
CA THR A 30 2.42 -7.40 -25.82
C THR A 30 2.21 -5.92 -25.53
N LYS A 31 2.28 -5.56 -24.25
CA LYS A 31 2.32 -4.16 -23.81
C LYS A 31 3.78 -3.76 -23.62
N SER A 32 4.14 -2.61 -24.19
CA SER A 32 5.47 -2.01 -24.05
C SER A 32 5.34 -0.66 -23.38
N PHE A 33 6.11 -0.42 -22.34
CA PHE A 33 6.17 0.84 -21.60
C PHE A 33 7.61 1.32 -21.53
N ILE A 34 7.79 2.63 -21.66
CA ILE A 34 9.08 3.28 -21.47
C ILE A 34 9.02 4.03 -20.15
N LEU A 35 9.84 3.60 -19.20
CA LEU A 35 10.06 4.26 -17.93
C LEU A 35 11.19 5.27 -18.07
N SER A 36 10.87 6.55 -17.91
CA SER A 36 11.86 7.64 -17.85
C SER A 36 11.95 8.14 -16.42
N PRO A 37 13.10 8.03 -15.73
CA PRO A 37 13.26 8.47 -14.34
C PRO A 37 12.78 9.89 -14.08
N SER A 38 13.12 10.83 -14.98
CA SER A 38 12.71 12.25 -14.87
C SER A 38 11.20 12.50 -14.91
N LYS A 39 10.40 11.53 -15.38
CA LYS A 39 8.93 11.63 -15.44
C LYS A 39 8.23 10.89 -14.29
N VAL A 40 8.96 10.17 -13.45
CA VAL A 40 8.37 9.44 -12.33
C VAL A 40 7.89 10.43 -11.28
N GLN A 41 6.62 10.33 -10.91
CA GLN A 41 5.99 11.14 -9.88
C GLN A 41 5.80 10.35 -8.60
N GLN A 42 5.59 9.05 -8.71
CA GLN A 42 5.34 8.20 -7.56
C GLN A 42 5.85 6.79 -7.82
N TYR A 43 6.55 6.27 -6.83
CA TYR A 43 6.99 4.89 -6.74
C TYR A 43 6.28 4.24 -5.55
N THR A 44 5.57 3.15 -5.76
CA THR A 44 4.86 2.44 -4.70
C THR A 44 5.27 0.98 -4.72
N PHE A 45 5.75 0.48 -3.61
CA PHE A 45 5.85 -0.97 -3.43
C PHE A 45 4.91 -1.44 -2.33
N SER A 46 4.26 -2.56 -2.56
CA SER A 46 3.33 -3.16 -1.63
C SER A 46 3.62 -4.63 -1.44
N GLN A 47 3.54 -5.07 -0.21
CA GLN A 47 3.83 -6.43 0.19
C GLN A 47 2.85 -6.87 1.27
N ASN A 48 2.12 -7.96 1.05
CA ASN A 48 1.32 -8.58 2.09
C ASN A 48 2.15 -9.58 2.89
N TRP A 49 1.60 -10.12 3.99
CA TRP A 49 2.34 -11.02 4.88
C TRP A 49 2.76 -12.34 4.20
N ILE A 50 2.01 -12.85 3.24
CA ILE A 50 2.36 -14.05 2.46
C ILE A 50 3.49 -13.71 1.50
N GLN A 51 3.36 -12.62 0.77
CA GLN A 51 4.39 -12.12 -0.16
C GLN A 51 5.71 -11.85 0.56
N LYS A 52 5.64 -11.35 1.80
CA LYS A 52 6.84 -11.15 2.65
C LYS A 52 7.55 -12.47 2.96
N LYS A 53 6.82 -13.56 3.20
CA LYS A 53 7.42 -14.89 3.43
C LYS A 53 8.07 -15.48 2.17
N LEU A 54 7.57 -15.11 1.00
CA LEU A 54 8.04 -15.57 -0.31
C LEU A 54 9.07 -14.62 -0.94
N ASP A 55 9.45 -13.54 -0.24
CA ASP A 55 10.29 -12.45 -0.76
C ASP A 55 9.80 -11.88 -2.10
N ILE A 56 8.49 -11.70 -2.21
CA ILE A 56 7.84 -11.17 -3.41
C ILE A 56 7.14 -9.87 -3.04
N GLN A 57 7.22 -8.87 -3.92
CA GLN A 57 6.50 -7.61 -3.76
C GLN A 57 5.99 -7.08 -5.10
N ASN A 58 5.00 -6.21 -5.04
CA ASN A 58 4.45 -5.54 -6.21
C ASN A 58 4.96 -4.10 -6.25
N VAL A 59 5.47 -3.69 -7.40
CA VAL A 59 5.91 -2.33 -7.64
C VAL A 59 4.95 -1.66 -8.61
N ILE A 60 4.50 -0.44 -8.28
CA ILE A 60 3.67 0.40 -9.13
C ILE A 60 4.37 1.74 -9.29
N ILE A 61 4.60 2.14 -10.52
CA ILE A 61 5.27 3.39 -10.88
C ILE A 61 4.30 4.25 -11.66
N ASN A 62 4.06 5.45 -11.17
CA ASN A 62 3.23 6.45 -11.82
C ASN A 62 4.13 7.49 -12.46
N GLN A 63 3.97 7.72 -13.75
CA GLN A 63 4.68 8.75 -14.51
C GLN A 63 3.75 9.87 -14.93
N ALA A 64 4.29 11.08 -15.12
CA ALA A 64 3.60 12.15 -15.83
C ALA A 64 3.37 11.71 -17.27
N SER A 65 2.10 11.73 -17.72
CA SER A 65 1.78 11.50 -19.14
C SER A 65 2.07 12.76 -19.95
N SER A 66 2.86 12.63 -21.00
CA SER A 66 2.91 13.67 -22.04
C SER A 66 1.58 13.67 -22.80
N SER A 67 0.91 14.80 -22.83
CA SER A 67 -0.50 15.05 -23.14
C SER A 67 -0.95 14.87 -24.59
N GLU A 68 -0.40 13.97 -25.39
CA GLU A 68 -0.80 13.88 -26.82
C GLU A 68 -1.43 12.56 -27.27
N ILE A 69 -1.60 11.58 -26.43
CA ILE A 69 -2.31 10.36 -26.82
C ILE A 69 -3.64 10.27 -26.07
N LYS A 70 -4.71 10.67 -26.78
CA LYS A 70 -6.12 10.45 -26.41
C LYS A 70 -6.48 8.96 -26.46
N SER A 71 -5.88 8.14 -25.63
CA SER A 71 -6.32 6.78 -25.37
C SER A 71 -6.76 6.64 -23.92
N PHE A 72 -7.84 5.92 -23.69
CA PHE A 72 -8.64 5.79 -22.47
C PHE A 72 -7.90 5.37 -21.17
N ASP A 73 -6.60 5.15 -21.18
CA ASP A 73 -5.76 4.89 -20.00
C ASP A 73 -5.09 6.18 -19.52
N LYS A 74 -5.86 7.00 -18.83
CA LYS A 74 -5.46 8.32 -18.27
C LYS A 74 -4.36 8.29 -17.20
N ARG A 75 -3.75 7.14 -16.89
CA ARG A 75 -2.62 7.01 -15.97
C ARG A 75 -1.64 6.00 -16.55
N SER A 76 -0.46 6.45 -16.90
CA SER A 76 0.64 5.54 -17.26
C SER A 76 1.19 4.85 -16.00
N ASN A 77 0.35 4.01 -15.39
CA ASN A 77 0.74 3.19 -14.26
C ASN A 77 1.47 1.95 -14.79
N ILE A 78 2.76 1.89 -14.53
CA ILE A 78 3.55 0.70 -14.81
C ILE A 78 3.46 -0.19 -13.57
N ASN A 79 2.93 -1.39 -13.74
CA ASN A 79 2.81 -2.36 -12.67
C ASN A 79 3.80 -3.51 -12.91
N VAL A 80 4.69 -3.71 -11.95
CA VAL A 80 5.72 -4.76 -11.94
C VAL A 80 5.38 -5.72 -10.81
N PRO A 81 4.62 -6.79 -11.07
CA PRO A 81 4.26 -7.75 -10.05
C PRO A 81 5.37 -8.77 -9.82
N GLY A 82 5.50 -9.23 -8.59
CA GLY A 82 6.36 -10.37 -8.27
C GLY A 82 7.87 -10.08 -8.28
N CYS A 83 8.28 -8.84 -8.05
CA CYS A 83 9.70 -8.50 -7.88
C CYS A 83 10.23 -9.06 -6.55
N SER A 84 11.48 -9.50 -6.54
CA SER A 84 12.21 -9.68 -5.29
C SER A 84 12.52 -8.33 -4.64
N GLN A 85 12.89 -8.33 -3.37
CA GLN A 85 13.27 -7.10 -2.67
C GLN A 85 14.48 -6.42 -3.33
N ASP A 86 15.46 -7.20 -3.76
CA ASP A 86 16.66 -6.67 -4.42
C ASP A 86 16.33 -6.01 -5.77
N GLN A 87 15.49 -6.66 -6.59
CA GLN A 87 15.03 -6.09 -7.87
C GLN A 87 14.25 -4.78 -7.70
N ALA A 88 13.43 -4.69 -6.66
CA ALA A 88 12.68 -3.47 -6.39
C ALA A 88 13.59 -2.34 -5.88
N ASN A 89 14.62 -2.66 -5.08
CA ASN A 89 15.62 -1.70 -4.64
C ASN A 89 16.48 -1.21 -5.83
N GLU A 90 16.91 -2.11 -6.70
CA GLU A 90 17.64 -1.76 -7.92
C GLU A 90 16.84 -0.82 -8.83
N LEU A 91 15.53 -1.10 -8.96
CA LEU A 91 14.62 -0.26 -9.71
C LEU A 91 14.43 1.12 -9.05
N PHE A 92 14.37 1.17 -7.73
CA PHE A 92 14.29 2.41 -6.96
C PHE A 92 15.58 3.24 -7.11
N GLU A 93 16.76 2.63 -6.97
CA GLU A 93 18.05 3.28 -7.17
C GLU A 93 18.21 3.82 -8.61
N PHE A 94 17.71 3.07 -9.60
CA PHE A 94 17.70 3.52 -10.99
C PHE A 94 16.84 4.78 -11.21
N ILE A 95 15.72 4.91 -10.49
CA ILE A 95 14.79 6.05 -10.63
C ILE A 95 15.30 7.28 -9.89
N TYR A 96 15.80 7.13 -8.67
CA TYR A 96 16.09 8.25 -7.78
C TYR A 96 17.59 8.56 -7.65
N GLU A 97 18.47 7.74 -8.25
CA GLU A 97 19.95 7.89 -8.22
C GLU A 97 20.53 8.07 -6.80
N SER A 98 19.74 7.89 -5.76
CA SER A 98 20.13 8.13 -4.37
C SER A 98 20.30 6.85 -3.57
N LYS A 99 21.52 6.63 -3.16
CA LYS A 99 21.90 5.61 -2.17
C LYS A 99 22.15 6.33 -0.84
N ASN A 100 21.21 6.21 0.13
CA ASN A 100 21.40 6.69 1.50
C ASN A 100 21.47 8.21 1.72
N ASP A 101 20.41 8.92 1.44
CA ASP A 101 20.20 10.22 2.10
C ASP A 101 19.72 9.98 3.54
N ASN A 102 20.18 10.85 4.47
CA ASN A 102 19.70 10.85 5.86
C ASN A 102 18.19 11.12 5.87
N GLU A 103 17.40 10.06 5.91
CA GLU A 103 15.95 10.16 6.01
C GLU A 103 15.54 10.50 7.45
N ILE A 104 14.72 11.54 7.60
CA ILE A 104 14.11 11.88 8.89
C ILE A 104 12.80 11.10 9.03
N GLU A 105 12.73 10.18 9.99
CA GLU A 105 11.50 9.44 10.30
C GLU A 105 10.58 10.27 11.20
N LEU A 106 9.38 10.55 10.69
CA LEU A 106 8.30 11.18 11.44
C LEU A 106 7.22 10.14 11.73
N LYS A 107 6.94 9.92 13.01
CA LYS A 107 5.88 9.00 13.47
C LYS A 107 4.57 9.74 13.68
N PRO A 108 3.42 9.09 13.47
CA PRO A 108 2.12 9.70 13.72
C PRO A 108 1.95 10.05 15.20
N ASN A 109 1.19 11.09 15.49
CA ASN A 109 0.89 11.48 16.86
C ASN A 109 -0.03 10.43 17.52
N ILE A 110 0.24 10.10 18.78
CA ILE A 110 -0.53 9.15 19.58
C ILE A 110 -2.01 9.55 19.74
N ARG A 111 -2.33 10.85 19.58
CA ARG A 111 -3.71 11.32 19.63
C ARG A 111 -4.59 10.68 18.54
N LYS A 112 -4.03 10.36 17.37
CA LYS A 112 -4.78 9.75 16.26
C LYS A 112 -5.41 8.39 16.62
N PRO A 113 -4.67 7.40 17.14
CA PRO A 113 -5.29 6.14 17.58
C PRO A 113 -6.28 6.32 18.74
N ILE A 114 -6.05 7.27 19.64
CA ILE A 114 -6.96 7.57 20.75
C ILE A 114 -8.30 8.08 20.20
N VAL A 115 -8.30 9.09 19.33
CA VAL A 115 -9.51 9.63 18.71
C VAL A 115 -10.23 8.57 17.88
N ASN A 116 -9.50 7.79 17.07
CA ASN A 116 -10.09 6.70 16.29
C ASN A 116 -10.75 5.64 17.18
N THR A 117 -10.10 5.25 18.27
CA THR A 117 -10.67 4.27 19.21
C THR A 117 -11.90 4.84 19.92
N SER A 118 -11.90 6.14 20.27
CA SER A 118 -13.06 6.80 20.86
C SER A 118 -14.26 6.79 19.92
N VAL A 119 -14.05 7.20 18.66
CA VAL A 119 -15.14 7.31 17.67
C VAL A 119 -15.60 5.94 17.18
N PHE A 120 -14.69 5.05 16.78
CA PHE A 120 -15.03 3.76 16.16
C PHE A 120 -15.12 2.59 17.16
N GLY A 121 -14.68 2.76 18.39
CA GLY A 121 -14.77 1.76 19.45
C GLY A 121 -15.84 2.09 20.47
N PHE A 122 -15.65 3.15 21.26
CA PHE A 122 -16.54 3.44 22.39
C PHE A 122 -17.94 3.89 21.96
N ILE A 123 -18.09 4.77 20.96
CA ILE A 123 -19.39 5.26 20.53
C ILE A 123 -20.32 4.13 20.06
N PRO A 124 -19.90 3.21 19.14
CA PRO A 124 -20.74 2.07 18.76
C PRO A 124 -21.11 1.16 19.93
N VAL A 125 -20.17 0.93 20.86
CA VAL A 125 -20.45 0.11 22.05
C VAL A 125 -21.48 0.75 22.96
N ILE A 126 -21.40 2.06 23.20
CA ILE A 126 -22.39 2.79 23.99
C ILE A 126 -23.79 2.70 23.34
N ILE A 127 -23.88 2.92 22.02
CA ILE A 127 -25.12 2.80 21.27
C ILE A 127 -25.68 1.38 21.37
N PHE A 128 -24.83 0.37 21.23
CA PHE A 128 -25.23 -1.04 21.34
C PHE A 128 -25.77 -1.39 22.74
N ILE A 129 -25.11 -0.93 23.79
CA ILE A 129 -25.54 -1.13 25.19
C ILE A 129 -26.89 -0.43 25.43
N LEU A 130 -27.04 0.82 25.01
CA LEU A 130 -28.27 1.57 25.15
C LEU A 130 -29.44 0.91 24.42
N SER A 131 -29.22 0.43 23.18
CA SER A 131 -30.23 -0.26 22.41
C SER A 131 -30.65 -1.59 23.07
N ASN A 132 -29.73 -2.34 23.66
CA ASN A 132 -30.07 -3.56 24.38
C ASN A 132 -30.89 -3.29 25.65
N ILE A 133 -30.58 -2.21 26.37
CA ILE A 133 -31.33 -1.79 27.54
C ILE A 133 -32.79 -1.40 27.15
N LEU A 134 -32.96 -0.76 25.99
CA LEU A 134 -34.29 -0.32 25.53
C LEU A 134 -35.13 -1.46 24.97
N PHE A 135 -34.54 -2.42 24.30
CA PHE A 135 -35.27 -3.46 23.54
C PHE A 135 -35.10 -4.89 24.10
N ASP A 136 -34.22 -5.09 25.09
CA ASP A 136 -33.99 -6.37 25.80
C ASP A 136 -33.80 -7.59 24.87
N PHE A 137 -33.09 -7.40 23.75
CA PHE A 137 -32.91 -8.45 22.75
C PHE A 137 -31.79 -9.45 23.06
N MET A 138 -30.94 -9.19 24.05
CA MET A 138 -29.81 -10.05 24.40
C MET A 138 -29.51 -10.07 25.89
N ASN A 139 -29.16 -11.25 26.41
CA ASN A 139 -28.75 -11.40 27.81
C ASN A 139 -27.50 -10.50 28.08
N ILE A 140 -27.51 -9.85 29.24
CA ILE A 140 -26.49 -8.87 29.65
C ILE A 140 -25.06 -9.44 29.61
N SER A 141 -24.85 -10.71 29.97
CA SER A 141 -23.53 -11.35 29.94
C SER A 141 -22.98 -11.47 28.52
N TYR A 142 -23.81 -11.87 27.56
CA TYR A 142 -23.41 -11.96 26.15
C TYR A 142 -23.19 -10.57 25.55
N MET A 143 -24.01 -9.59 25.92
CA MET A 143 -23.84 -8.19 25.50
C MET A 143 -22.48 -7.64 25.96
N LEU A 144 -22.12 -7.82 27.22
CA LEU A 144 -20.84 -7.35 27.76
C LEU A 144 -19.65 -8.06 27.11
N MET A 145 -19.75 -9.39 26.91
CA MET A 145 -18.69 -10.18 26.29
C MET A 145 -18.47 -9.77 24.84
N SER A 146 -19.54 -9.57 24.07
CA SER A 146 -19.43 -9.12 22.66
C SER A 146 -18.89 -7.71 22.55
N SER A 147 -19.29 -6.79 23.42
CA SER A 147 -18.79 -5.43 23.49
C SER A 147 -17.29 -5.37 23.80
N LEU A 148 -16.86 -6.18 24.76
CA LEU A 148 -15.43 -6.28 25.11
C LEU A 148 -14.61 -6.84 23.94
N PHE A 149 -15.09 -7.90 23.31
CA PHE A 149 -14.41 -8.49 22.15
C PHE A 149 -14.28 -7.50 20.98
N PHE A 150 -15.35 -6.75 20.69
CA PHE A 150 -15.35 -5.70 19.68
C PHE A 150 -14.30 -4.60 19.99
N LEU A 151 -14.25 -4.10 21.24
CA LEU A 151 -13.27 -3.12 21.67
C LEU A 151 -11.84 -3.63 21.49
N LEU A 152 -11.55 -4.88 21.85
CA LEU A 152 -10.23 -5.48 21.67
C LEU A 152 -9.81 -5.51 20.20
N ILE A 153 -10.72 -5.85 19.28
CA ILE A 153 -10.48 -5.82 17.84
C ILE A 153 -10.13 -4.40 17.37
N VAL A 154 -10.93 -3.41 17.76
CA VAL A 154 -10.72 -2.00 17.37
C VAL A 154 -9.37 -1.49 17.91
N LEU A 155 -9.05 -1.77 19.16
CA LEU A 155 -7.75 -1.42 19.76
C LEU A 155 -6.58 -2.08 19.01
N PHE A 156 -6.70 -3.36 18.70
CA PHE A 156 -5.66 -4.09 17.96
C PHE A 156 -5.42 -3.49 16.56
N ILE A 157 -6.49 -3.19 15.83
CA ILE A 157 -6.42 -2.57 14.51
C ILE A 157 -5.75 -1.19 14.58
N ASN A 158 -6.19 -0.34 15.51
CA ASN A 158 -5.63 1.01 15.69
C ASN A 158 -4.17 0.97 16.12
N TRP A 159 -3.79 0.03 16.98
CA TRP A 159 -2.40 -0.16 17.38
C TRP A 159 -1.51 -0.59 16.20
N ARG A 160 -1.99 -1.54 15.37
CA ARG A 160 -1.27 -1.98 14.17
C ARG A 160 -1.10 -0.83 13.16
N LEU A 161 -2.17 -0.05 12.93
CA LEU A 161 -2.11 1.14 12.08
C LEU A 161 -1.11 2.16 12.60
N PHE A 162 -1.12 2.44 13.89
CA PHE A 162 -0.20 3.38 14.51
C PHE A 162 1.26 2.93 14.36
N LYS A 163 1.55 1.66 14.61
CA LYS A 163 2.90 1.11 14.51
C LYS A 163 3.43 1.09 13.08
N ASN A 164 2.57 0.82 12.09
CA ASN A 164 2.97 0.66 10.69
C ASN A 164 2.98 1.96 9.90
N ASN A 165 2.44 3.05 10.44
CA ASN A 165 2.44 4.34 9.75
C ASN A 165 3.71 5.13 10.13
N SER A 166 4.49 5.50 9.12
CA SER A 166 5.66 6.37 9.26
C SER A 166 5.80 7.22 8.00
N LEU A 167 6.29 8.43 8.17
CA LEU A 167 6.64 9.35 7.10
C LEU A 167 8.16 9.55 7.14
N TYR A 168 8.82 9.27 6.05
CA TYR A 168 10.25 9.50 5.88
C TYR A 168 10.43 10.66 4.91
N VAL A 169 11.17 11.66 5.35
CA VAL A 169 11.45 12.85 4.55
C VAL A 169 12.94 12.86 4.22
N SER A 170 13.24 12.85 2.93
CA SER A 170 14.57 13.05 2.36
C SER A 170 14.61 14.38 1.60
N LYS A 171 15.75 14.75 1.04
CA LYS A 171 15.90 15.98 0.25
C LYS A 171 15.14 15.92 -1.06
N ASP A 172 15.12 14.73 -1.71
CA ASP A 172 14.63 14.56 -3.08
C ASP A 172 13.25 13.90 -3.13
N PHE A 173 12.85 13.20 -2.06
CA PHE A 173 11.57 12.49 -2.03
C PHE A 173 10.97 12.38 -0.63
N ILE A 174 9.67 12.08 -0.59
CA ILE A 174 8.93 11.78 0.63
C ILE A 174 8.41 10.35 0.52
N ARG A 175 8.74 9.51 1.51
CA ARG A 175 8.28 8.14 1.57
C ARG A 175 7.23 7.97 2.67
N VAL A 176 6.05 7.49 2.30
CA VAL A 176 4.95 7.20 3.23
C VAL A 176 4.81 5.69 3.39
N LYS A 177 5.06 5.19 4.59
CA LYS A 177 4.80 3.80 4.96
C LYS A 177 3.43 3.72 5.63
N SER A 178 2.56 2.83 5.16
CA SER A 178 1.22 2.66 5.73
C SER A 178 0.68 1.25 5.50
N GLY A 179 -0.28 0.84 6.32
CA GLY A 179 -1.00 -0.43 6.17
C GLY A 179 -1.18 -1.21 7.46
N ILE A 180 -2.18 -2.09 7.49
CA ILE A 180 -2.44 -3.00 8.63
C ILE A 180 -1.76 -4.33 8.38
N TRP A 181 -2.11 -4.98 7.28
CA TRP A 181 -1.63 -6.29 6.83
C TRP A 181 -0.78 -6.17 5.56
N ASP A 182 -1.21 -5.30 4.63
CA ASP A 182 -0.51 -4.96 3.42
C ASP A 182 0.29 -3.67 3.68
N ILE A 183 1.60 -3.82 3.80
CA ILE A 183 2.49 -2.67 3.97
C ILE A 183 2.69 -2.04 2.60
N LYS A 184 2.33 -0.76 2.48
CA LYS A 184 2.54 0.05 1.29
C LYS A 184 3.53 1.15 1.60
N ASN A 185 4.55 1.26 0.77
CA ASN A 185 5.47 2.39 0.77
C ASN A 185 5.25 3.16 -0.54
N LYS A 186 4.99 4.45 -0.41
CA LYS A 186 4.71 5.36 -1.53
C LYS A 186 5.73 6.48 -1.53
#